data_34cb5072cca660c9ed21745589b22d59
#
_entry.id   34cb5072cca660c9ed21745589b22d59
#
_cell.length_a   1.000
_cell.length_b   1.000
_cell.length_c   1.000
_cell.angle_alpha   90.00
_cell.angle_beta   90.00
_cell.angle_gamma   90.00
#
_symmetry.space_group_name_H-M   'P 1'
#
loop_
_entity.id
_entity.type
_entity.pdbx_description
1 polymer ?
#
loop_
_entity_poly.entity_id
_entity_poly.type
_entity_poly.pdbx_seq_one_letter_code
_entity_poly.pdbx_strand_id
1 'polypeptide(L)'
;MTMNRFLNPFGYLSLRKTLCWGIAALIITSIFVWQTGLRLSSLTQVNFAGDALWMATARQVVVWLLFAVVLYIAGVLLSPSKIRFWDVAADNLFARIPFDLSLLIFAVPRWRSVLGLVADGSINTAMQYIGSLTVAGLVSLVFFVWYVYWSYKAFAVSTNLRNAKGVVTFAVCYIAVYVAS
;
A
#
# COMPACT_ATOMS: atom_id res chain seq x y z
N MET A 1 -18.73 10.27 13.52
CA MET A 1 -18.46 9.44 12.34
C MET A 1 -18.64 8.00 12.76
N THR A 2 -19.60 7.26 12.22
CA THR A 2 -19.85 5.89 12.66
C THR A 2 -18.68 4.99 12.29
N MET A 3 -18.28 4.09 13.18
CA MET A 3 -17.15 3.14 13.03
C MET A 3 -17.19 2.38 11.69
N ASN A 4 -18.39 2.10 11.18
CA ASN A 4 -18.57 1.46 9.88
C ASN A 4 -18.03 2.28 8.68
N ARG A 5 -18.06 3.61 8.74
CA ARG A 5 -17.53 4.47 7.67
C ARG A 5 -15.99 4.49 7.65
N PHE A 6 -15.37 4.34 8.80
CA PHE A 6 -13.92 4.25 8.91
C PHE A 6 -13.39 2.89 8.43
N LEU A 7 -14.07 1.81 8.80
CA LEU A 7 -13.70 0.46 8.40
C LEU A 7 -13.94 0.18 6.90
N ASN A 8 -14.94 0.80 6.30
CA ASN A 8 -15.23 0.64 4.87
C ASN A 8 -15.64 1.99 4.25
N PRO A 9 -14.66 2.86 3.91
CA PRO A 9 -14.94 4.15 3.32
C PRO A 9 -15.46 4.07 1.88
N PHE A 10 -15.16 2.99 1.15
CA PHE A 10 -15.44 2.82 -0.28
C PHE A 10 -16.93 2.78 -0.63
N GLY A 11 -17.77 2.38 0.30
CA GLY A 11 -19.24 2.43 0.10
C GLY A 11 -19.86 3.83 0.24
N TYR A 12 -19.09 4.82 0.72
CA TYR A 12 -19.59 6.18 1.05
C TYR A 12 -18.85 7.29 0.30
N LEU A 13 -17.67 7.02 -0.22
CA LEU A 13 -16.87 7.97 -1.00
C LEU A 13 -17.24 7.89 -2.49
N SER A 14 -17.31 9.05 -3.14
CA SER A 14 -17.45 9.09 -4.58
C SER A 14 -16.10 8.84 -5.26
N LEU A 15 -16.11 8.29 -6.46
CA LEU A 15 -14.93 8.03 -7.30
C LEU A 15 -13.97 9.24 -7.35
N ARG A 16 -14.52 10.46 -7.53
CA ARG A 16 -13.70 11.68 -7.58
C ARG A 16 -12.96 11.91 -6.27
N LYS A 17 -13.60 11.66 -5.12
CA LYS A 17 -12.97 11.84 -3.81
C LYS A 17 -11.89 10.81 -3.55
N THR A 18 -12.16 9.53 -3.84
CA THR A 18 -11.15 8.46 -3.69
C THR A 18 -9.94 8.72 -4.57
N LEU A 19 -10.15 9.13 -5.84
CA LEU A 19 -9.06 9.44 -6.75
C LEU A 19 -8.25 10.67 -6.30
N CYS A 20 -8.92 11.79 -5.94
CA CYS A 20 -8.22 12.99 -5.47
C CYS A 20 -7.36 12.73 -4.23
N TRP A 21 -7.92 12.06 -3.22
CA TRP A 21 -7.18 11.72 -2.01
C TRP A 21 -6.05 10.72 -2.27
N GLY A 22 -6.29 9.74 -3.13
CA GLY A 22 -5.27 8.76 -3.53
C GLY A 22 -4.11 9.42 -4.26
N ILE A 23 -4.37 10.32 -5.23
CA ILE A 23 -3.33 11.07 -5.94
C ILE A 23 -2.57 12.00 -4.98
N ALA A 24 -3.26 12.71 -4.09
CA ALA A 24 -2.61 13.55 -3.10
C ALA A 24 -1.66 12.74 -2.20
N ALA A 25 -2.11 11.58 -1.71
CA ALA A 25 -1.28 10.66 -0.93
C ALA A 25 -0.06 10.18 -1.73
N LEU A 26 -0.24 9.78 -2.99
CA LEU A 26 0.85 9.33 -3.86
C LEU A 26 1.91 10.42 -4.05
N ILE A 27 1.50 11.68 -4.29
CA ILE A 27 2.42 12.81 -4.45
C ILE A 27 3.19 13.06 -3.14
N ILE A 28 2.50 13.12 -2.00
CA ILE A 28 3.10 13.34 -0.68
C ILE A 28 4.10 12.21 -0.38
N THR A 29 3.73 10.97 -0.63
CA THR A 29 4.60 9.80 -0.42
C THR A 29 5.80 9.82 -1.35
N SER A 30 5.64 10.23 -2.61
CA SER A 30 6.76 10.36 -3.55
C SER A 30 7.80 11.38 -3.08
N ILE A 31 7.34 12.53 -2.59
CA ILE A 31 8.21 13.58 -2.03
C ILE A 31 8.90 13.05 -0.76
N PHE A 32 8.16 12.38 0.12
CA PHE A 32 8.70 11.83 1.36
C PHE A 32 9.78 10.77 1.09
N VAL A 33 9.51 9.83 0.20
CA VAL A 33 10.45 8.75 -0.20
C VAL A 33 11.72 9.33 -0.81
N TRP A 34 11.57 10.33 -1.68
CA TRP A 34 12.72 11.05 -2.25
C TRP A 34 13.58 11.74 -1.18
N GLN A 35 12.96 12.50 -0.27
CA GLN A 35 13.68 13.22 0.80
C GLN A 35 14.34 12.28 1.82
N THR A 36 13.76 11.14 2.07
CA THR A 36 14.30 10.16 3.04
C THR A 36 15.31 9.19 2.43
N GLY A 37 15.53 9.23 1.11
CA GLY A 37 16.42 8.31 0.41
C GLY A 37 15.89 6.87 0.38
N LEU A 38 14.59 6.70 0.54
CA LEU A 38 13.93 5.40 0.43
C LEU A 38 13.59 5.08 -1.02
N ARG A 39 13.36 3.79 -1.29
CA ARG A 39 12.86 3.28 -2.57
C ARG A 39 11.71 2.31 -2.31
N LEU A 40 10.59 2.55 -2.96
CA LEU A 40 9.46 1.61 -2.97
C LEU A 40 9.58 0.72 -4.21
N SER A 41 9.94 -0.55 -4.01
CA SER A 41 10.21 -1.50 -5.11
C SER A 41 8.97 -2.31 -5.49
N SER A 42 8.04 -2.51 -4.57
CA SER A 42 6.83 -3.31 -4.76
C SER A 42 5.63 -2.63 -4.08
N LEU A 43 4.51 -3.37 -3.92
CA LEU A 43 3.32 -2.89 -3.21
C LEU A 43 3.64 -2.40 -1.79
N THR A 44 4.52 -3.09 -1.07
CA THR A 44 4.85 -2.83 0.35
C THR A 44 6.33 -2.97 0.68
N GLN A 45 7.18 -3.16 -0.33
CA GLN A 45 8.62 -3.35 -0.12
C GLN A 45 9.35 -2.02 -0.13
N VAL A 46 10.08 -1.75 0.95
CA VAL A 46 10.86 -0.52 1.16
C VAL A 46 12.34 -0.87 1.22
N ASN A 47 13.14 -0.18 0.43
CA ASN A 47 14.60 -0.34 0.38
C ASN A 47 15.30 1.00 0.63
N PHE A 48 16.55 0.95 1.10
CA PHE A 48 17.41 2.11 1.31
C PHE A 48 18.33 2.29 0.08
N ALA A 49 17.79 2.79 -1.02
CA ALA A 49 18.59 2.88 -2.26
C ALA A 49 18.49 4.23 -2.96
N GLY A 50 17.73 5.17 -2.43
CA GLY A 50 17.52 6.52 -2.97
C GLY A 50 17.15 6.55 -4.46
N ASP A 51 16.13 7.27 -4.82
CA ASP A 51 15.73 7.50 -6.22
C ASP A 51 15.58 8.99 -6.47
N ALA A 52 15.74 9.43 -7.73
CA ALA A 52 15.28 10.75 -8.14
C ALA A 52 13.75 10.85 -7.99
N LEU A 53 13.22 12.04 -7.70
CA LEU A 53 11.79 12.24 -7.44
C LEU A 53 10.89 11.66 -8.55
N TRP A 54 11.24 11.90 -9.82
CA TRP A 54 10.46 11.40 -10.95
C TRP A 54 10.46 9.86 -11.01
N MET A 55 11.58 9.23 -10.65
CA MET A 55 11.71 7.77 -10.62
C MET A 55 10.91 7.17 -9.47
N ALA A 56 10.97 7.78 -8.28
CA ALA A 56 10.16 7.39 -7.14
C ALA A 56 8.65 7.47 -7.45
N THR A 57 8.22 8.55 -8.12
CA THR A 57 6.83 8.71 -8.55
C THR A 57 6.45 7.69 -9.63
N ALA A 58 7.29 7.51 -10.64
CA ALA A 58 7.03 6.57 -11.73
C ALA A 58 6.88 5.13 -11.23
N ARG A 59 7.75 4.67 -10.31
CA ARG A 59 7.63 3.33 -9.71
C ARG A 59 6.31 3.14 -8.99
N GLN A 60 5.91 4.10 -8.17
CA GLN A 60 4.64 4.02 -7.44
C GLN A 60 3.45 3.98 -8.38
N VAL A 61 3.46 4.77 -9.45
CA VAL A 61 2.40 4.76 -10.48
C VAL A 61 2.36 3.43 -11.21
N VAL A 62 3.52 2.89 -11.62
CA VAL A 62 3.59 1.59 -12.31
C VAL A 62 3.08 0.46 -11.44
N VAL A 63 3.53 0.38 -10.18
CA VAL A 63 3.10 -0.67 -9.24
C VAL A 63 1.60 -0.57 -8.95
N TRP A 64 1.09 0.66 -8.73
CA TRP A 64 -0.34 0.89 -8.55
C TRP A 64 -1.16 0.46 -9.77
N LEU A 65 -0.76 0.88 -10.99
CA LEU A 65 -1.46 0.53 -12.22
C LEU A 65 -1.42 -0.99 -12.47
N LEU A 66 -0.27 -1.63 -12.27
CA LEU A 66 -0.14 -3.07 -12.39
C LEU A 66 -1.13 -3.80 -11.47
N PHE A 67 -1.18 -3.39 -10.21
CA PHE A 67 -2.10 -3.97 -9.25
C PHE A 67 -3.57 -3.72 -9.62
N ALA A 68 -3.91 -2.49 -10.04
CA ALA A 68 -5.26 -2.15 -10.48
C ALA A 68 -5.70 -2.96 -11.70
N VAL A 69 -4.80 -3.16 -12.69
CA VAL A 69 -5.08 -3.99 -13.88
C VAL A 69 -5.32 -5.45 -13.51
N VAL A 70 -4.47 -6.02 -12.66
CA VAL A 70 -4.62 -7.42 -12.22
C VAL A 70 -5.94 -7.62 -11.48
N LEU A 71 -6.28 -6.72 -10.55
CA LEU A 71 -7.55 -6.78 -9.84
C LEU A 71 -8.77 -6.55 -10.75
N TYR A 72 -8.64 -5.64 -11.73
CA TYR A 72 -9.69 -5.40 -12.72
C TYR A 72 -9.96 -6.64 -13.56
N ILE A 73 -8.91 -7.28 -14.11
CA ILE A 73 -9.04 -8.50 -14.91
C ILE A 73 -9.70 -9.62 -14.08
N ALA A 74 -9.21 -9.85 -12.86
CA ALA A 74 -9.78 -10.84 -11.97
C ALA A 74 -11.25 -10.53 -11.63
N GLY A 75 -11.57 -9.26 -11.41
CA GLY A 75 -12.94 -8.81 -11.19
C GLY A 75 -13.84 -9.10 -12.40
N VAL A 76 -13.42 -8.73 -13.61
CA VAL A 76 -14.19 -8.95 -14.86
C VAL A 76 -14.44 -10.43 -15.11
N LEU A 77 -13.45 -11.29 -14.82
CA LEU A 77 -13.58 -12.74 -15.04
C LEU A 77 -14.50 -13.44 -14.03
N LEU A 78 -14.58 -12.93 -12.80
CA LEU A 78 -15.21 -13.65 -11.69
C LEU A 78 -16.49 -13.00 -11.17
N SER A 79 -16.73 -11.73 -11.48
CA SER A 79 -17.92 -11.02 -11.05
C SER A 79 -19.01 -11.03 -12.13
N PRO A 80 -20.27 -11.22 -11.75
CA PRO A 80 -21.42 -11.09 -12.67
C PRO A 80 -21.78 -9.62 -12.97
N SER A 81 -21.15 -8.66 -12.27
CA SER A 81 -21.45 -7.24 -12.38
C SER A 81 -20.58 -6.56 -13.43
N LYS A 82 -21.09 -5.50 -14.08
CA LYS A 82 -20.27 -4.63 -14.93
C LYS A 82 -19.32 -3.81 -14.07
N ILE A 83 -18.02 -4.05 -14.24
CA ILE A 83 -16.95 -3.38 -13.50
C ILE A 83 -16.33 -2.29 -14.36
N ARG A 84 -16.04 -1.13 -13.76
CA ARG A 84 -15.30 -0.05 -14.41
C ARG A 84 -13.87 -0.05 -13.88
N PHE A 85 -12.91 0.01 -14.77
CA PHE A 85 -11.48 0.06 -14.40
C PHE A 85 -11.17 1.19 -13.41
N TRP A 86 -11.73 2.37 -13.64
CA TRP A 86 -11.46 3.54 -12.79
C TRP A 86 -11.99 3.39 -11.36
N ASP A 87 -13.07 2.63 -11.14
CA ASP A 87 -13.57 2.37 -9.79
C ASP A 87 -12.56 1.50 -9.02
N VAL A 88 -12.04 0.44 -9.67
CA VAL A 88 -11.02 -0.44 -9.08
C VAL A 88 -9.72 0.33 -8.83
N ALA A 89 -9.27 1.12 -9.80
CA ALA A 89 -8.01 1.85 -9.72
C ALA A 89 -8.02 2.94 -8.65
N ALA A 90 -9.10 3.75 -8.59
CA ALA A 90 -9.21 4.85 -7.63
C ALA A 90 -9.35 4.34 -6.20
N ASP A 91 -10.20 3.32 -5.98
CA ASP A 91 -10.42 2.75 -4.66
C ASP A 91 -9.15 2.08 -4.13
N ASN A 92 -8.40 1.37 -4.99
CA ASN A 92 -7.12 0.78 -4.61
C ASN A 92 -6.02 1.82 -4.33
N LEU A 93 -6.00 2.92 -5.07
CA LEU A 93 -5.05 4.01 -4.79
C LEU A 93 -5.33 4.64 -3.42
N PHE A 94 -6.60 4.89 -3.11
CA PHE A 94 -7.00 5.39 -1.79
C PHE A 94 -6.71 4.39 -0.67
N ALA A 95 -6.92 3.11 -0.92
CA ALA A 95 -6.67 2.04 0.05
C ALA A 95 -5.20 1.95 0.48
N ARG A 96 -4.27 2.52 -0.29
CA ARG A 96 -2.84 2.56 0.01
C ARG A 96 -2.48 3.54 1.13
N ILE A 97 -3.33 4.51 1.47
CA ILE A 97 -3.06 5.54 2.50
C ILE A 97 -2.54 4.95 3.83
N PRO A 98 -3.11 3.89 4.41
CA PRO A 98 -2.55 3.31 5.62
C PRO A 98 -1.09 2.84 5.48
N PHE A 99 -0.73 2.25 4.34
CA PHE A 99 0.67 1.89 4.06
C PHE A 99 1.56 3.12 3.97
N ASP A 100 1.11 4.16 3.27
CA ASP A 100 1.86 5.42 3.14
C ASP A 100 2.07 6.07 4.51
N LEU A 101 1.11 5.98 5.43
CA LEU A 101 1.26 6.43 6.83
C LEU A 101 2.31 5.61 7.59
N SER A 102 2.46 4.33 7.32
CA SER A 102 3.49 3.51 7.96
C SER A 102 4.91 4.01 7.65
N LEU A 103 5.11 4.64 6.50
CA LEU A 103 6.40 5.20 6.11
C LEU A 103 6.86 6.35 7.01
N LEU A 104 5.95 6.99 7.76
CA LEU A 104 6.31 8.03 8.74
C LEU A 104 7.26 7.52 9.83
N ILE A 105 7.36 6.21 10.04
CA ILE A 105 8.39 5.60 10.89
C ILE A 105 9.79 6.07 10.47
N PHE A 106 10.04 6.19 9.17
CA PHE A 106 11.32 6.62 8.61
C PHE A 106 11.57 8.14 8.75
N ALA A 107 10.56 8.92 9.16
CA ALA A 107 10.75 10.32 9.52
C ALA A 107 11.53 10.46 10.83
N VAL A 108 11.52 9.45 11.70
CA VAL A 108 12.25 9.45 12.96
C VAL A 108 13.71 9.00 12.68
N PRO A 109 14.71 9.89 12.83
CA PRO A 109 16.10 9.60 12.43
C PRO A 109 16.66 8.34 13.12
N ARG A 110 16.30 8.14 14.39
CA ARG A 110 16.73 6.96 15.16
C ARG A 110 16.23 5.64 14.54
N TRP A 111 14.97 5.57 14.17
CA TRP A 111 14.41 4.36 13.57
C TRP A 111 14.95 4.14 12.16
N ARG A 112 15.10 5.21 11.40
CA ARG A 112 15.69 5.14 10.05
C ARG A 112 17.12 4.61 10.09
N SER A 113 17.97 5.09 11.01
CA SER A 113 19.35 4.60 11.13
C SER A 113 19.41 3.14 11.56
N VAL A 114 18.57 2.72 12.52
CA VAL A 114 18.56 1.32 12.98
C VAL A 114 18.04 0.37 11.89
N LEU A 115 16.99 0.75 11.15
CA LEU A 115 16.49 -0.03 10.02
C LEU A 115 17.50 -0.06 8.86
N GLY A 116 18.27 1.01 8.66
CA GLY A 116 19.40 1.04 7.72
C GLY A 116 20.46 0.01 8.07
N LEU A 117 20.84 -0.14 9.34
CA LEU A 117 21.79 -1.18 9.77
C LEU A 117 21.31 -2.59 9.43
N VAL A 118 20.00 -2.85 9.54
CA VAL A 118 19.42 -4.14 9.12
C VAL A 118 19.52 -4.32 7.62
N ALA A 119 19.24 -3.29 6.85
CA ALA A 119 19.31 -3.33 5.39
C ALA A 119 20.73 -3.53 4.87
N ASP A 120 21.73 -2.96 5.57
CA ASP A 120 23.15 -3.10 5.26
C ASP A 120 23.77 -4.43 5.76
N GLY A 121 22.97 -5.31 6.34
CA GLY A 121 23.43 -6.60 6.87
C GLY A 121 24.18 -6.53 8.20
N SER A 122 24.27 -5.36 8.84
CA SER A 122 24.91 -5.15 10.15
C SER A 122 24.03 -5.62 11.30
N ILE A 123 23.59 -6.89 11.25
CA ILE A 123 22.56 -7.46 12.16
C ILE A 123 23.03 -7.40 13.63
N ASN A 124 24.30 -7.70 13.92
CA ASN A 124 24.83 -7.68 15.28
C ASN A 124 24.73 -6.29 15.93
N THR A 125 24.98 -5.23 15.15
CA THR A 125 24.85 -3.85 15.62
C THR A 125 23.38 -3.46 15.76
N ALA A 126 22.52 -3.87 14.84
CA ALA A 126 21.09 -3.63 14.87
C ALA A 126 20.40 -4.30 16.10
N MET A 127 20.88 -5.49 16.48
CA MET A 127 20.37 -6.23 17.64
C MET A 127 20.54 -5.49 18.97
N GLN A 128 21.50 -4.56 19.08
CA GLN A 128 21.64 -3.69 20.26
C GLN A 128 20.45 -2.76 20.43
N TYR A 129 19.66 -2.55 19.36
CA TYR A 129 18.47 -1.70 19.31
C TYR A 129 17.18 -2.52 19.18
N ILE A 130 17.17 -3.79 19.64
CA ILE A 130 16.05 -4.73 19.46
C ILE A 130 14.71 -4.13 19.90
N GLY A 131 14.67 -3.36 20.99
CA GLY A 131 13.45 -2.70 21.46
C GLY A 131 12.89 -1.69 20.42
N SER A 132 13.76 -0.90 19.78
CA SER A 132 13.35 0.04 18.73
C SER A 132 12.88 -0.68 17.49
N LEU A 133 13.53 -1.77 17.09
CA LEU A 133 13.13 -2.62 15.97
C LEU A 133 11.77 -3.27 16.22
N THR A 134 11.55 -3.78 17.43
CA THR A 134 10.26 -4.39 17.79
C THR A 134 9.13 -3.37 17.70
N VAL A 135 9.30 -2.17 18.25
CA VAL A 135 8.27 -1.11 18.19
C VAL A 135 8.01 -0.70 16.74
N ALA A 136 9.05 -0.45 15.96
CA ALA A 136 8.90 -0.09 14.54
C ALA A 136 8.19 -1.20 13.75
N GLY A 137 8.56 -2.46 13.99
CA GLY A 137 7.92 -3.62 13.35
C GLY A 137 6.45 -3.77 13.72
N LEU A 138 6.08 -3.62 14.99
CA LEU A 138 4.69 -3.69 15.44
C LEU A 138 3.84 -2.57 14.84
N VAL A 139 4.35 -1.33 14.82
CA VAL A 139 3.65 -0.20 14.21
C VAL A 139 3.46 -0.45 12.72
N SER A 140 4.51 -0.88 12.00
CA SER A 140 4.41 -1.21 10.58
C SER A 140 3.40 -2.32 10.31
N LEU A 141 3.37 -3.36 11.18
CA LEU A 141 2.43 -4.48 11.05
C LEU A 141 0.98 -4.02 11.18
N VAL A 142 0.66 -3.13 12.12
CA VAL A 142 -0.70 -2.59 12.30
C VAL A 142 -1.15 -1.86 11.03
N PHE A 143 -0.32 -0.98 10.49
CA PHE A 143 -0.65 -0.25 9.25
C PHE A 143 -0.70 -1.18 8.03
N PHE A 144 0.16 -2.19 7.96
CA PHE A 144 0.15 -3.20 6.90
C PHE A 144 -1.16 -3.99 6.90
N VAL A 145 -1.59 -4.50 8.05
CA VAL A 145 -2.87 -5.20 8.19
C VAL A 145 -4.04 -4.30 7.79
N TRP A 146 -4.00 -3.03 8.21
CA TRP A 146 -5.01 -2.05 7.83
C TRP A 146 -5.01 -1.80 6.32
N TYR A 147 -3.84 -1.66 5.69
CA TYR A 147 -3.72 -1.51 4.23
C TYR A 147 -4.31 -2.71 3.48
N VAL A 148 -3.92 -3.94 3.86
CA VAL A 148 -4.44 -5.16 3.21
C VAL A 148 -5.96 -5.26 3.37
N TYR A 149 -6.47 -4.95 4.54
CA TYR A 149 -7.90 -4.92 4.81
C TYR A 149 -8.63 -3.89 3.94
N TRP A 150 -8.12 -2.66 3.83
CA TRP A 150 -8.71 -1.64 2.98
C TRP A 150 -8.61 -2.00 1.50
N SER A 151 -7.49 -2.54 1.05
CA SER A 151 -7.33 -3.00 -0.35
C SER A 151 -8.32 -4.11 -0.71
N TYR A 152 -8.54 -5.05 0.20
CA TYR A 152 -9.60 -6.04 0.03
C TYR A 152 -11.00 -5.40 -0.02
N LYS A 153 -11.30 -4.45 0.87
CA LYS A 153 -12.61 -3.76 0.86
C LYS A 153 -12.82 -2.94 -0.41
N ALA A 154 -11.78 -2.27 -0.89
CA ALA A 154 -11.79 -1.56 -2.18
C ALA A 154 -12.15 -2.53 -3.32
N PHE A 155 -11.44 -3.66 -3.40
CA PHE A 155 -11.73 -4.70 -4.39
C PHE A 155 -13.14 -5.26 -4.25
N ALA A 156 -13.57 -5.62 -3.05
CA ALA A 156 -14.88 -6.21 -2.82
C ALA A 156 -16.05 -5.27 -3.15
N VAL A 157 -15.88 -3.95 -2.97
CA VAL A 157 -16.88 -2.94 -3.30
C VAL A 157 -16.90 -2.68 -4.80
N SER A 158 -15.76 -2.43 -5.41
CA SER A 158 -15.65 -2.10 -6.84
C SER A 158 -16.00 -3.27 -7.77
N THR A 159 -15.78 -4.53 -7.31
CA THR A 159 -16.09 -5.74 -8.10
C THR A 159 -17.38 -6.45 -7.67
N ASN A 160 -18.00 -6.03 -6.57
CA ASN A 160 -19.16 -6.72 -5.96
C ASN A 160 -18.86 -8.19 -5.56
N LEU A 161 -17.61 -8.55 -5.35
CA LEU A 161 -17.17 -9.88 -4.88
C LEU A 161 -16.97 -9.85 -3.36
N ARG A 162 -18.04 -10.04 -2.60
CA ARG A 162 -18.03 -9.95 -1.12
C ARG A 162 -17.97 -11.32 -0.42
N ASN A 163 -17.95 -12.40 -1.18
CA ASN A 163 -17.97 -13.78 -0.68
C ASN A 163 -16.54 -14.36 -0.54
N ALA A 164 -16.45 -15.62 -0.12
CA ALA A 164 -15.16 -16.33 0.00
C ALA A 164 -14.35 -16.33 -1.30
N LYS A 165 -15.02 -16.40 -2.47
CA LYS A 165 -14.33 -16.30 -3.77
C LYS A 165 -13.60 -14.95 -3.90
N GLY A 166 -14.23 -13.83 -3.47
CA GLY A 166 -13.60 -12.52 -3.50
C GLY A 166 -12.35 -12.44 -2.62
N VAL A 167 -12.37 -13.04 -1.44
CA VAL A 167 -11.20 -13.09 -0.54
C VAL A 167 -10.05 -13.86 -1.19
N VAL A 168 -10.33 -15.06 -1.68
CA VAL A 168 -9.31 -15.92 -2.32
C VAL A 168 -8.74 -15.24 -3.58
N THR A 169 -9.61 -14.69 -4.43
CA THR A 169 -9.18 -13.97 -5.64
C THR A 169 -8.27 -12.79 -5.31
N PHE A 170 -8.68 -11.96 -4.33
CA PHE A 170 -7.86 -10.84 -3.89
C PHE A 170 -6.49 -11.31 -3.36
N ALA A 171 -6.47 -12.32 -2.50
CA ALA A 171 -5.23 -12.85 -1.93
C ALA A 171 -4.28 -13.38 -3.03
N VAL A 172 -4.80 -14.13 -4.01
CA VAL A 172 -4.00 -14.63 -5.14
C VAL A 172 -3.45 -13.47 -5.98
N CYS A 173 -4.28 -12.49 -6.33
CA CYS A 173 -3.85 -11.31 -7.09
C CYS A 173 -2.80 -10.50 -6.33
N TYR A 174 -2.99 -10.30 -5.01
CA TYR A 174 -2.05 -9.57 -4.17
C TYR A 174 -0.67 -10.26 -4.13
N ILE A 175 -0.65 -11.56 -3.88
CA ILE A 175 0.59 -12.37 -3.86
C ILE A 175 1.25 -12.36 -5.24
N ALA A 176 0.48 -12.55 -6.32
CA ALA A 176 1.01 -12.56 -7.68
C ALA A 176 1.71 -11.23 -8.03
N VAL A 177 1.09 -10.09 -7.72
CA VAL A 177 1.70 -8.77 -7.96
C VAL A 177 2.89 -8.53 -7.03
N TYR A 178 2.81 -8.95 -5.77
CA TYR A 178 3.92 -8.81 -4.82
C TYR A 178 5.17 -9.59 -5.27
N VAL A 179 4.99 -10.78 -5.85
CA VAL A 179 6.09 -11.61 -6.36
C VAL A 179 6.63 -11.09 -7.70
N ALA A 180 5.76 -10.50 -8.54
CA ALA A 180 6.13 -10.02 -9.87
C ALA A 180 6.76 -8.60 -9.87
N SER A 181 6.62 -7.85 -8.80
CA SER A 181 7.12 -6.47 -8.67
C SER A 181 8.33 -6.39 -7.76
#